data_9f74254956923f8205b5fab91c1615ab
#
_entry.id   9f74254956923f8205b5fab91c1615ab
#
_cell.length_a   1.000
_cell.length_b   1.000
_cell.length_c   1.000
_cell.angle_alpha   90.00
_cell.angle_beta   90.00
_cell.angle_gamma   90.00
#
_symmetry.space_group_name_H-M   'P 1'
#
loop_
_entity.id
_entity.type
_entity.pdbx_description
1 polymer ?
#
loop_
_entity_poly.entity_id
_entity_poly.type
_entity_poly.pdbx_seq_one_letter_code
_entity_poly.pdbx_strand_id
1 'polypeptide(L)'
;MAEDRTIPEPDVSEENPISEHWVWRGKHRAPSPRALVDRFIENWGEQQLSSEVHPSTPFTKKRRETLAAKFPSKTLVIPTGNLKVRANDTDYRFRPSSDFFYLTSCHEPDCVLVISPENGATLYISPRRDNSTHDFFSDSRYGELWVGPRHGVIEAAVHYEIQTAPLDSLESDLNGLKASDVLTVRGFDQSVDGLLKENKSDVELHQTLHEMRLTKDSFEIEQLQVAIDFTVKGFEDVVRALPEAEGRGERVIEGIFNLRARTEGNDVGYDTIAASGSNATILHWTRNNGKVNKGEMLLLDAGVECSNLYTADVTRTMPINGKFSPAQRRIYDVVYAAQEAGIAAVKPGAEYRAPHDAAMRVLAQGLYDLGILKGEPEHALQKHLQLHARWTLHSVSHHLGLDVHDCAQARNEQFIGPLFEGYVITVEPGLYFQKNDLLVPEEYRGIGVRIEDDILVTSTGSKNLSSGLPRQADEVEAWMQEVWRRGTTNLQW
;
A
#
# COMPACT_ATOMS: atom_id res chain seq x y z
N MET A 1 -28.26 -0.07 -17.75
CA MET A 1 -27.93 -0.98 -18.86
C MET A 1 -27.26 -0.14 -19.91
N ALA A 2 -25.94 -0.14 -19.93
CA ALA A 2 -25.18 0.47 -21.02
C ALA A 2 -25.27 -0.49 -22.19
N GLU A 3 -25.89 -0.05 -23.28
CA GLU A 3 -25.88 -0.80 -24.53
C GLU A 3 -24.43 -1.05 -24.93
N ASP A 4 -24.07 -2.32 -25.04
CA ASP A 4 -22.82 -2.79 -25.62
C ASP A 4 -22.79 -2.33 -27.09
N ARG A 5 -22.20 -1.15 -27.34
CA ARG A 5 -21.91 -0.69 -28.69
C ARG A 5 -20.67 -1.41 -29.18
N THR A 6 -20.79 -2.71 -29.40
CA THR A 6 -19.81 -3.44 -30.20
C THR A 6 -19.84 -2.80 -31.59
N ILE A 7 -18.75 -2.13 -31.98
CA ILE A 7 -18.52 -1.79 -33.37
C ILE A 7 -18.49 -3.15 -34.09
N PRO A 8 -19.36 -3.38 -35.06
CA PRO A 8 -19.39 -4.66 -35.75
C PRO A 8 -17.99 -4.93 -36.32
N GLU A 9 -17.49 -6.12 -36.07
CA GLU A 9 -16.29 -6.58 -36.76
C GLU A 9 -16.54 -6.40 -38.27
N PRO A 10 -15.58 -5.86 -39.03
CA PRO A 10 -15.73 -5.76 -40.47
C PRO A 10 -16.00 -7.17 -41.00
N ASP A 11 -17.03 -7.30 -41.82
CA ASP A 11 -17.37 -8.55 -42.50
C ASP A 11 -16.16 -9.01 -43.31
N VAL A 12 -15.40 -9.96 -42.79
CA VAL A 12 -14.21 -10.57 -43.40
C VAL A 12 -14.65 -11.67 -44.39
N SER A 13 -15.72 -11.44 -45.14
CA SER A 13 -16.09 -12.35 -46.20
C SER A 13 -15.08 -12.23 -47.36
N GLU A 14 -14.75 -13.35 -47.98
CA GLU A 14 -13.77 -13.43 -49.07
C GLU A 14 -14.08 -12.52 -50.30
N GLU A 15 -15.22 -11.81 -50.28
CA GLU A 15 -15.66 -10.92 -51.36
C GLU A 15 -15.37 -9.42 -51.10
N ASN A 16 -14.76 -9.05 -49.98
CA ASN A 16 -14.49 -7.65 -49.67
C ASN A 16 -13.00 -7.28 -49.97
N PRO A 17 -12.68 -6.60 -51.09
CA PRO A 17 -11.30 -6.28 -51.43
C PRO A 17 -10.57 -5.37 -50.45
N ILE A 18 -11.28 -4.80 -49.46
CA ILE A 18 -10.71 -4.00 -48.38
C ILE A 18 -9.95 -4.90 -47.37
N SER A 19 -10.33 -6.18 -47.20
CA SER A 19 -9.70 -7.10 -46.26
C SER A 19 -8.27 -7.50 -46.58
N GLU A 20 -7.87 -7.55 -47.84
CA GLU A 20 -6.50 -7.84 -48.26
C GLU A 20 -5.50 -6.71 -47.95
N HIS A 21 -5.98 -5.47 -47.88
CA HIS A 21 -5.13 -4.29 -47.73
C HIS A 21 -5.20 -3.63 -46.35
N TRP A 22 -6.09 -4.10 -45.45
CA TRP A 22 -6.33 -3.46 -44.19
C TRP A 22 -6.21 -4.45 -43.02
N VAL A 23 -5.62 -3.98 -41.93
CA VAL A 23 -5.49 -4.73 -40.68
C VAL A 23 -6.27 -4.01 -39.55
N TRP A 24 -7.10 -4.75 -38.87
CA TRP A 24 -7.84 -4.25 -37.70
C TRP A 24 -6.90 -4.08 -36.52
N ARG A 25 -7.01 -2.98 -35.74
CA ARG A 25 -6.13 -2.65 -34.61
C ARG A 25 -6.88 -2.51 -33.28
N GLY A 26 -8.00 -3.21 -33.09
CA GLY A 26 -8.77 -3.20 -31.85
C GLY A 26 -9.98 -2.27 -31.85
N LYS A 27 -10.79 -2.34 -30.81
CA LYS A 27 -12.17 -1.82 -30.71
C LYS A 27 -12.32 -0.30 -30.95
N HIS A 28 -11.28 0.50 -30.76
CA HIS A 28 -11.36 1.97 -30.82
C HIS A 28 -10.46 2.59 -31.90
N ARG A 29 -9.94 1.82 -32.84
CA ARG A 29 -8.99 2.31 -33.85
C ARG A 29 -9.46 1.99 -35.26
N ALA A 30 -9.28 2.93 -36.16
CA ALA A 30 -9.49 2.69 -37.57
C ALA A 30 -8.53 1.61 -38.09
N PRO A 31 -8.98 0.77 -39.04
CA PRO A 31 -8.10 -0.17 -39.74
C PRO A 31 -6.89 0.52 -40.32
N SER A 32 -5.75 -0.12 -40.34
CA SER A 32 -4.52 0.41 -40.95
C SER A 32 -4.17 -0.35 -42.20
N PRO A 33 -3.61 0.34 -43.25
CA PRO A 33 -3.11 -0.35 -44.40
C PRO A 33 -2.08 -1.42 -44.06
N ARG A 34 -2.22 -2.61 -44.61
CA ARG A 34 -1.26 -3.72 -44.41
C ARG A 34 0.17 -3.31 -44.69
N ALA A 35 0.41 -2.59 -45.81
CA ALA A 35 1.73 -2.10 -46.14
C ALA A 35 2.35 -1.20 -45.04
N LEU A 36 1.55 -0.43 -44.32
CA LEU A 36 2.02 0.35 -43.19
C LEU A 36 2.34 -0.57 -41.99
N VAL A 37 1.51 -1.56 -41.76
CA VAL A 37 1.69 -2.55 -40.67
C VAL A 37 3.00 -3.33 -40.91
N ASP A 38 3.23 -3.83 -42.12
CA ASP A 38 4.44 -4.56 -42.48
C ASP A 38 5.67 -3.66 -42.33
N ARG A 39 5.56 -2.37 -42.72
CA ARG A 39 6.64 -1.39 -42.57
C ARG A 39 7.04 -1.11 -41.12
N PHE A 40 6.12 -1.24 -40.16
CA PHE A 40 6.42 -1.01 -38.77
C PHE A 40 7.32 -2.05 -38.11
N ILE A 41 7.45 -3.24 -38.67
CA ILE A 41 8.32 -4.31 -38.16
C ILE A 41 9.64 -4.45 -38.91
N GLU A 42 9.90 -3.62 -39.92
CA GLU A 42 11.12 -3.69 -40.74
C GLU A 42 12.29 -2.91 -40.12
N ASN A 43 13.50 -3.47 -40.20
CA ASN A 43 14.77 -2.80 -39.91
C ASN A 43 14.91 -2.21 -38.47
N TRP A 44 14.44 -2.91 -37.49
CA TRP A 44 14.72 -2.58 -36.10
C TRP A 44 16.03 -3.22 -35.64
N GLY A 45 16.79 -2.52 -34.78
CA GLY A 45 17.88 -3.10 -34.03
C GLY A 45 17.39 -3.96 -32.86
N GLU A 46 18.21 -4.90 -32.40
CA GLU A 46 17.91 -5.65 -31.20
C GLU A 46 17.79 -4.71 -29.99
N GLN A 47 16.73 -4.88 -29.19
CA GLN A 47 16.55 -4.19 -27.93
C GLN A 47 16.83 -5.17 -26.80
N GLN A 48 18.00 -5.00 -26.16
CA GLN A 48 18.35 -5.76 -24.97
C GLN A 48 17.81 -5.07 -23.73
N LEU A 49 17.12 -5.81 -22.88
CA LEU A 49 16.74 -5.37 -21.54
C LEU A 49 17.83 -5.77 -20.55
N SER A 50 17.95 -5.00 -19.46
CA SER A 50 18.85 -5.36 -18.36
C SER A 50 18.49 -6.74 -17.81
N SER A 51 19.48 -7.57 -17.62
CA SER A 51 19.36 -8.91 -17.05
C SER A 51 19.93 -9.00 -15.63
N GLU A 52 19.97 -7.87 -14.93
CA GLU A 52 20.40 -7.87 -13.53
C GLU A 52 19.41 -8.63 -12.64
N VAL A 53 19.96 -9.47 -11.77
CA VAL A 53 19.15 -10.24 -10.80
C VAL A 53 18.56 -9.30 -9.77
N HIS A 54 17.25 -9.41 -9.52
CA HIS A 54 16.57 -8.58 -8.54
C HIS A 54 17.05 -8.87 -7.11
N PRO A 55 17.36 -7.86 -6.28
CA PRO A 55 17.92 -8.06 -4.94
C PRO A 55 17.05 -8.92 -4.01
N SER A 56 15.73 -8.95 -4.21
CA SER A 56 14.81 -9.78 -3.44
C SER A 56 14.90 -11.29 -3.72
N THR A 57 15.59 -11.69 -4.77
CA THR A 57 15.55 -13.07 -5.29
C THR A 57 15.86 -14.16 -4.25
N PRO A 58 16.87 -14.02 -3.37
CA PRO A 58 17.13 -15.03 -2.34
C PRO A 58 15.97 -15.18 -1.35
N PHE A 59 15.28 -14.07 -1.06
CA PHE A 59 14.15 -14.01 -0.12
C PHE A 59 12.88 -14.60 -0.75
N THR A 60 12.53 -14.16 -1.95
CA THR A 60 11.34 -14.67 -2.66
C THR A 60 11.45 -16.17 -2.93
N LYS A 61 12.65 -16.68 -3.26
CA LYS A 61 12.90 -18.11 -3.39
C LYS A 61 12.60 -18.86 -2.09
N LYS A 62 13.14 -18.40 -0.96
CA LYS A 62 12.89 -18.99 0.35
C LYS A 62 11.41 -18.97 0.73
N ARG A 63 10.70 -17.88 0.42
CA ARG A 63 9.26 -17.75 0.67
C ARG A 63 8.46 -18.76 -0.15
N ARG A 64 8.78 -18.96 -1.44
CA ARG A 64 8.17 -20.00 -2.29
C ARG A 64 8.42 -21.39 -1.76
N GLU A 65 9.63 -21.71 -1.36
CA GLU A 65 10.00 -23.00 -0.74
C GLU A 65 9.25 -23.24 0.57
N THR A 66 9.13 -22.20 1.40
CA THR A 66 8.38 -22.27 2.67
C THR A 66 6.89 -22.53 2.42
N LEU A 67 6.30 -21.83 1.43
CA LEU A 67 4.90 -22.03 1.06
C LEU A 67 4.66 -23.44 0.52
N ALA A 68 5.52 -23.92 -0.40
CA ALA A 68 5.45 -25.27 -0.94
C ALA A 68 5.50 -26.35 0.15
N ALA A 69 6.36 -26.18 1.15
CA ALA A 69 6.46 -27.12 2.28
C ALA A 69 5.19 -27.17 3.15
N LYS A 70 4.40 -26.10 3.19
CA LYS A 70 3.10 -26.06 3.90
C LYS A 70 1.99 -26.80 3.13
N PHE A 71 2.13 -26.94 1.81
CA PHE A 71 1.15 -27.59 0.92
C PHE A 71 1.83 -28.67 0.05
N PRO A 72 2.46 -29.71 0.61
CA PRO A 72 3.37 -30.59 -0.11
C PRO A 72 2.73 -31.42 -1.22
N SER A 73 1.40 -31.56 -1.24
CA SER A 73 0.67 -32.34 -2.23
C SER A 73 -0.26 -31.48 -3.11
N LYS A 74 -0.13 -30.16 -3.08
CA LYS A 74 -1.00 -29.23 -3.80
C LYS A 74 -0.24 -28.43 -4.85
N THR A 75 -0.89 -28.17 -5.95
CA THR A 75 -0.50 -27.14 -6.90
C THR A 75 -1.12 -25.82 -6.46
N LEU A 76 -0.29 -24.81 -6.24
CA LEU A 76 -0.71 -23.49 -5.79
C LEU A 76 -0.64 -22.53 -6.96
N VAL A 77 -1.74 -21.82 -7.23
CA VAL A 77 -1.87 -20.87 -8.34
C VAL A 77 -2.12 -19.48 -7.76
N ILE A 78 -1.18 -18.57 -7.93
CA ILE A 78 -1.22 -17.23 -7.35
C ILE A 78 -1.13 -16.19 -8.48
N PRO A 79 -2.26 -15.57 -8.87
CA PRO A 79 -2.27 -14.53 -9.91
C PRO A 79 -1.80 -13.19 -9.38
N THR A 80 -1.14 -12.43 -10.25
CA THR A 80 -0.78 -11.02 -9.98
C THR A 80 -1.97 -10.08 -10.04
N GLY A 81 -2.97 -10.42 -10.84
CA GLY A 81 -4.10 -9.57 -11.20
C GLY A 81 -3.94 -8.88 -12.55
N ASN A 82 -5.02 -8.26 -13.01
CA ASN A 82 -5.13 -7.64 -14.32
C ASN A 82 -5.16 -6.12 -14.22
N LEU A 83 -4.80 -5.43 -15.31
CA LEU A 83 -5.03 -4.00 -15.48
C LEU A 83 -6.52 -3.68 -15.28
N LYS A 84 -6.84 -2.67 -14.48
CA LYS A 84 -8.21 -2.23 -14.18
C LYS A 84 -8.54 -0.97 -14.98
N VAL A 85 -9.60 -1.04 -15.78
CA VAL A 85 -10.07 0.11 -16.56
C VAL A 85 -10.46 1.26 -15.63
N ARG A 86 -9.87 2.43 -15.85
CA ARG A 86 -10.26 3.69 -15.23
C ARG A 86 -11.43 4.33 -15.97
N ALA A 87 -11.28 4.47 -17.29
CA ALA A 87 -12.30 5.03 -18.17
C ALA A 87 -11.99 4.70 -19.64
N ASN A 88 -12.95 4.10 -20.36
CA ASN A 88 -12.84 3.76 -21.79
C ASN A 88 -11.62 2.86 -22.09
N ASP A 89 -10.59 3.42 -22.71
CA ASP A 89 -9.32 2.79 -23.09
C ASP A 89 -8.13 3.16 -22.19
N THR A 90 -8.42 3.75 -21.02
CA THR A 90 -7.40 4.18 -20.05
C THR A 90 -7.50 3.33 -18.80
N ASP A 91 -6.39 2.75 -18.37
CA ASP A 91 -6.30 1.95 -17.16
C ASP A 91 -5.82 2.78 -15.96
N TYR A 92 -6.14 2.32 -14.74
CA TYR A 92 -5.43 2.75 -13.54
C TYR A 92 -3.99 2.25 -13.58
N ARG A 93 -3.10 2.92 -12.83
CA ARG A 93 -1.75 2.40 -12.61
C ARG A 93 -1.86 0.99 -12.01
N PHE A 94 -1.09 0.06 -12.58
CA PHE A 94 -1.09 -1.32 -12.11
C PHE A 94 -0.33 -1.42 -10.78
N ARG A 95 -0.90 -2.21 -9.88
CA ARG A 95 -0.26 -2.70 -8.66
C ARG A 95 -0.56 -4.20 -8.54
N PRO A 96 0.47 -5.06 -8.49
CA PRO A 96 0.29 -6.50 -8.33
C PRO A 96 -0.40 -6.82 -7.00
N SER A 97 -1.04 -7.98 -6.92
CA SER A 97 -1.53 -8.50 -5.65
C SER A 97 -0.36 -8.71 -4.68
N SER A 98 -0.56 -8.35 -3.42
CA SER A 98 0.51 -8.39 -2.43
C SER A 98 1.04 -9.81 -2.20
N ASP A 99 0.18 -10.83 -2.27
CA ASP A 99 0.59 -12.23 -2.14
C ASP A 99 1.47 -12.71 -3.30
N PHE A 100 1.13 -12.31 -4.54
CA PHE A 100 1.97 -12.61 -5.69
C PHE A 100 3.31 -11.87 -5.61
N PHE A 101 3.27 -10.58 -5.27
CA PHE A 101 4.47 -9.76 -5.16
C PHE A 101 5.42 -10.27 -4.06
N TYR A 102 4.88 -10.65 -2.91
CA TYR A 102 5.63 -11.26 -1.81
C TYR A 102 6.47 -12.46 -2.24
N LEU A 103 5.93 -13.26 -3.17
CA LEU A 103 6.56 -14.49 -3.66
C LEU A 103 7.47 -14.28 -4.88
N THR A 104 7.36 -13.14 -5.59
CA THR A 104 8.03 -12.97 -6.89
C THR A 104 8.79 -11.66 -7.04
N SER A 105 8.35 -10.59 -6.40
CA SER A 105 8.72 -9.18 -6.67
C SER A 105 8.48 -8.73 -8.11
N CYS A 106 7.60 -9.41 -8.85
CA CYS A 106 7.29 -9.10 -10.23
C CYS A 106 6.15 -8.07 -10.31
N HIS A 107 6.38 -6.99 -11.08
CA HIS A 107 5.42 -5.90 -11.29
C HIS A 107 4.56 -6.06 -12.55
N GLU A 108 4.80 -7.09 -13.36
CA GLU A 108 4.09 -7.27 -14.63
C GLU A 108 2.65 -7.73 -14.39
N PRO A 109 1.65 -7.10 -15.05
CA PRO A 109 0.26 -7.54 -14.97
C PRO A 109 0.05 -8.89 -15.67
N ASP A 110 -1.07 -9.51 -15.37
CA ASP A 110 -1.54 -10.77 -15.98
C ASP A 110 -0.62 -11.98 -15.75
N CYS A 111 0.40 -11.86 -14.91
CA CYS A 111 1.27 -12.98 -14.56
C CYS A 111 0.59 -13.94 -13.58
N VAL A 112 1.00 -15.20 -13.62
CA VAL A 112 0.54 -16.23 -12.68
C VAL A 112 1.72 -17.04 -12.18
N LEU A 113 1.89 -17.10 -10.87
CA LEU A 113 2.84 -17.99 -10.23
C LEU A 113 2.16 -19.33 -9.97
N VAL A 114 2.76 -20.41 -10.47
CA VAL A 114 2.33 -21.78 -10.16
C VAL A 114 3.45 -22.47 -9.37
N ILE A 115 3.12 -23.01 -8.20
CA ILE A 115 4.05 -23.83 -7.41
C ILE A 115 3.46 -25.24 -7.37
N SER A 116 4.15 -26.19 -7.99
CA SER A 116 3.70 -27.60 -8.04
C SER A 116 4.68 -28.54 -7.34
N PRO A 117 4.21 -29.66 -6.79
CA PRO A 117 5.08 -30.65 -6.17
C PRO A 117 6.12 -31.26 -7.14
N GLU A 118 5.79 -31.31 -8.43
CA GLU A 118 6.57 -32.00 -9.45
C GLU A 118 7.61 -31.09 -10.10
N ASN A 119 7.21 -29.83 -10.40
CA ASN A 119 8.03 -28.90 -11.20
C ASN A 119 8.58 -27.71 -10.38
N GLY A 120 8.21 -27.61 -9.10
CA GLY A 120 8.57 -26.43 -8.29
C GLY A 120 7.80 -25.18 -8.73
N ALA A 121 8.45 -24.01 -8.64
CA ALA A 121 7.82 -22.72 -8.93
C ALA A 121 8.08 -22.28 -10.38
N THR A 122 7.01 -22.01 -11.11
CA THR A 122 7.03 -21.49 -12.48
C THR A 122 6.24 -20.19 -12.56
N LEU A 123 6.82 -19.14 -13.11
CA LEU A 123 6.16 -17.87 -13.40
C LEU A 123 5.66 -17.88 -14.84
N TYR A 124 4.35 -17.87 -15.01
CA TYR A 124 3.69 -17.70 -16.30
C TYR A 124 3.59 -16.21 -16.59
N ILE A 125 4.17 -15.78 -17.72
CA ILE A 125 4.27 -14.40 -18.12
C ILE A 125 4.03 -14.25 -19.62
N SER A 126 3.37 -13.17 -20.02
CA SER A 126 3.15 -12.88 -21.44
C SER A 126 4.49 -12.70 -22.14
N PRO A 127 4.69 -13.32 -23.32
CA PRO A 127 5.82 -13.02 -24.17
C PRO A 127 5.88 -11.52 -24.49
N ARG A 128 7.10 -11.00 -24.75
CA ARG A 128 7.26 -9.61 -25.17
C ARG A 128 6.48 -9.35 -26.47
N ARG A 129 5.92 -8.16 -26.56
CA ARG A 129 5.31 -7.61 -27.77
C ARG A 129 6.22 -6.52 -28.32
N ASP A 130 7.44 -6.94 -28.61
CA ASP A 130 8.51 -6.10 -29.13
C ASP A 130 8.38 -5.88 -30.64
N ASN A 131 9.36 -5.17 -31.20
CA ASN A 131 9.39 -4.80 -32.61
C ASN A 131 9.53 -5.96 -33.62
N SER A 132 9.60 -7.20 -33.15
CA SER A 132 9.61 -8.39 -34.01
C SER A 132 8.21 -8.86 -34.43
N THR A 133 7.16 -8.29 -33.79
CA THR A 133 5.77 -8.70 -34.04
C THR A 133 4.87 -7.51 -34.36
N HIS A 134 3.73 -7.76 -35.03
CA HIS A 134 2.73 -6.73 -35.30
C HIS A 134 2.13 -6.15 -34.00
N ASP A 135 2.08 -6.92 -32.92
CA ASP A 135 1.56 -6.48 -31.62
C ASP A 135 2.35 -5.31 -31.05
N PHE A 136 3.60 -5.12 -31.44
CA PHE A 136 4.42 -3.98 -31.07
C PHE A 136 3.69 -2.64 -31.19
N PHE A 137 2.94 -2.44 -32.27
CA PHE A 137 2.22 -1.19 -32.52
C PHE A 137 0.69 -1.36 -32.60
N SER A 138 0.17 -2.59 -32.81
CA SER A 138 -1.27 -2.84 -32.90
C SER A 138 -1.91 -2.98 -31.54
N ASP A 139 -1.20 -3.50 -30.54
CA ASP A 139 -1.68 -3.64 -29.18
C ASP A 139 -1.33 -2.42 -28.33
N SER A 140 -2.30 -1.54 -28.12
CA SER A 140 -2.11 -0.32 -27.34
C SER A 140 -1.97 -0.55 -25.83
N ARG A 141 -2.27 -1.75 -25.34
CA ARG A 141 -2.25 -2.07 -23.91
C ARG A 141 -0.92 -2.66 -23.48
N TYR A 142 -0.32 -3.48 -24.34
CA TYR A 142 0.87 -4.25 -24.00
C TYR A 142 2.00 -4.13 -25.03
N GLY A 143 1.74 -3.56 -26.22
CA GLY A 143 2.74 -3.35 -27.25
C GLY A 143 3.82 -2.36 -26.81
N GLU A 144 5.10 -2.72 -26.99
CA GLU A 144 6.22 -1.92 -26.48
C GLU A 144 6.34 -0.54 -27.14
N LEU A 145 5.76 -0.30 -28.31
CA LEU A 145 5.64 1.04 -28.89
C LEU A 145 4.76 1.97 -28.02
N TRP A 146 3.81 1.41 -27.27
CA TRP A 146 2.83 2.16 -26.50
C TRP A 146 3.20 2.31 -25.03
N VAL A 147 3.71 1.23 -24.43
CA VAL A 147 3.90 1.15 -22.98
C VAL A 147 5.37 0.99 -22.58
N GLY A 148 6.28 0.93 -23.57
CA GLY A 148 7.70 0.71 -23.34
C GLY A 148 8.07 -0.76 -23.19
N PRO A 149 9.37 -1.05 -23.05
CA PRO A 149 9.90 -2.40 -22.91
C PRO A 149 9.39 -3.08 -21.64
N ARG A 150 9.08 -4.39 -21.73
CA ARG A 150 8.62 -5.23 -20.63
C ARG A 150 9.45 -6.50 -20.55
N HIS A 151 9.59 -7.05 -19.34
CA HIS A 151 10.16 -8.39 -19.20
C HIS A 151 9.22 -9.42 -19.83
N GLY A 152 9.77 -10.24 -20.72
CA GLY A 152 9.12 -11.44 -21.23
C GLY A 152 9.63 -12.68 -20.54
N VAL A 153 9.40 -13.83 -21.19
CA VAL A 153 9.73 -15.16 -20.62
C VAL A 153 11.22 -15.28 -20.29
N ILE A 154 12.10 -14.81 -21.17
CA ILE A 154 13.55 -14.99 -21.01
C ILE A 154 14.12 -14.01 -19.97
N GLU A 155 13.77 -12.75 -20.10
CA GLU A 155 14.26 -11.69 -19.20
C GLU A 155 13.79 -11.92 -17.75
N ALA A 156 12.54 -12.32 -17.55
CA ALA A 156 11.99 -12.63 -16.24
C ALA A 156 12.68 -13.84 -15.58
N ALA A 157 13.04 -14.87 -16.37
CA ALA A 157 13.77 -16.02 -15.85
C ALA A 157 15.10 -15.64 -15.20
N VAL A 158 15.83 -14.73 -15.82
CA VAL A 158 17.11 -14.21 -15.32
C VAL A 158 16.89 -13.23 -14.16
N HIS A 159 15.99 -12.27 -14.35
CA HIS A 159 15.76 -11.20 -13.37
C HIS A 159 15.24 -11.71 -12.02
N TYR A 160 14.31 -12.67 -12.03
CA TYR A 160 13.72 -13.23 -10.81
C TYR A 160 14.30 -14.59 -10.39
N GLU A 161 15.28 -15.14 -11.12
CA GLU A 161 15.85 -16.47 -10.92
C GLU A 161 14.77 -17.54 -10.64
N ILE A 162 13.78 -17.60 -11.52
CA ILE A 162 12.64 -18.51 -11.44
C ILE A 162 12.41 -19.17 -12.80
N GLN A 163 11.90 -20.39 -12.81
CA GLN A 163 11.41 -20.96 -14.06
C GLN A 163 10.28 -20.11 -14.62
N THR A 164 10.26 -19.91 -15.93
CA THR A 164 9.25 -19.14 -16.63
C THR A 164 8.62 -19.95 -17.75
N ALA A 165 7.36 -19.65 -18.05
CA ALA A 165 6.62 -20.19 -19.18
C ALA A 165 5.75 -19.11 -19.83
N PRO A 166 5.43 -19.23 -21.13
CA PRO A 166 4.46 -18.36 -21.76
C PRO A 166 3.08 -18.47 -21.06
N LEU A 167 2.43 -17.32 -20.85
CA LEU A 167 1.11 -17.29 -20.21
C LEU A 167 0.08 -18.15 -20.95
N ASP A 168 0.15 -18.22 -22.28
CA ASP A 168 -0.77 -18.98 -23.12
C ASP A 168 -0.68 -20.50 -22.87
N SER A 169 0.39 -21.01 -22.25
CA SER A 169 0.51 -22.42 -21.88
C SER A 169 -0.15 -22.76 -20.55
N LEU A 170 -0.54 -21.77 -19.74
CA LEU A 170 -1.08 -21.98 -18.39
C LEU A 170 -2.28 -22.92 -18.37
N GLU A 171 -3.25 -22.71 -19.26
CA GLU A 171 -4.46 -23.53 -19.32
C GLU A 171 -4.13 -25.00 -19.64
N SER A 172 -3.25 -25.24 -20.64
CA SER A 172 -2.85 -26.59 -21.00
C SER A 172 -2.07 -27.29 -19.90
N ASP A 173 -1.22 -26.55 -19.18
CA ASP A 173 -0.37 -27.11 -18.12
C ASP A 173 -1.16 -27.42 -16.83
N LEU A 174 -2.25 -26.68 -16.58
CA LEU A 174 -3.18 -26.96 -15.48
C LEU A 174 -4.25 -27.99 -15.86
N ASN A 175 -4.44 -28.25 -17.15
CA ASN A 175 -5.45 -29.19 -17.63
C ASN A 175 -5.12 -30.63 -17.18
N GLY A 176 -6.12 -31.32 -16.67
CA GLY A 176 -5.99 -32.69 -16.17
C GLY A 176 -5.62 -32.80 -14.69
N LEU A 177 -5.28 -31.69 -14.02
CA LEU A 177 -5.13 -31.68 -12.56
C LEU A 177 -6.51 -31.88 -11.89
N LYS A 178 -6.51 -32.65 -10.81
CA LYS A 178 -7.72 -32.80 -10.02
C LYS A 178 -8.02 -31.51 -9.26
N ALA A 179 -9.25 -31.05 -9.31
CA ALA A 179 -9.67 -29.84 -8.60
C ALA A 179 -9.36 -29.87 -7.09
N SER A 180 -9.34 -31.06 -6.47
CA SER A 180 -8.94 -31.24 -5.07
C SER A 180 -7.47 -30.94 -4.80
N ASP A 181 -6.63 -30.99 -5.83
CA ASP A 181 -5.17 -30.88 -5.69
C ASP A 181 -4.65 -29.49 -6.10
N VAL A 182 -5.55 -28.60 -6.55
CA VAL A 182 -5.23 -27.21 -6.93
C VAL A 182 -5.86 -26.24 -5.95
N LEU A 183 -5.08 -25.29 -5.46
CA LEU A 183 -5.52 -24.17 -4.64
C LEU A 183 -5.14 -22.84 -5.32
N THR A 184 -6.00 -21.83 -5.20
CA THR A 184 -5.72 -20.50 -5.78
C THR A 184 -6.13 -19.37 -4.86
N VAL A 185 -5.47 -18.22 -5.02
CA VAL A 185 -5.89 -16.95 -4.41
C VAL A 185 -6.87 -16.28 -5.36
N ARG A 186 -8.15 -16.27 -4.99
CA ARG A 186 -9.24 -15.82 -5.85
C ARG A 186 -9.49 -14.32 -5.81
N GLY A 187 -10.17 -13.84 -6.86
CA GLY A 187 -10.66 -12.46 -6.96
C GLY A 187 -9.68 -11.48 -7.59
N PHE A 188 -8.49 -11.92 -7.97
CA PHE A 188 -7.48 -11.07 -8.59
C PHE A 188 -7.46 -11.19 -10.12
N ASP A 189 -7.77 -12.36 -10.66
CA ASP A 189 -7.82 -12.63 -12.11
C ASP A 189 -9.04 -13.49 -12.47
N GLN A 190 -9.98 -12.90 -13.22
CA GLN A 190 -11.22 -13.59 -13.60
C GLN A 190 -10.97 -14.78 -14.54
N SER A 191 -9.94 -14.72 -15.37
CA SER A 191 -9.60 -15.82 -16.28
C SER A 191 -9.10 -17.02 -15.49
N VAL A 192 -8.21 -16.79 -14.53
CA VAL A 192 -7.71 -17.84 -13.62
C VAL A 192 -8.85 -18.40 -12.77
N ASP A 193 -9.69 -17.53 -12.22
CA ASP A 193 -10.87 -17.95 -11.43
C ASP A 193 -11.85 -18.81 -12.25
N GLY A 194 -12.05 -18.48 -13.52
CA GLY A 194 -12.88 -19.22 -14.45
C GLY A 194 -12.30 -20.57 -14.87
N LEU A 195 -10.98 -20.67 -14.92
CA LEU A 195 -10.25 -21.89 -15.29
C LEU A 195 -10.29 -22.94 -14.18
N LEU A 196 -10.25 -22.50 -12.92
CA LEU A 196 -10.11 -23.34 -11.74
C LEU A 196 -11.44 -23.51 -10.99
N LYS A 197 -11.82 -24.75 -10.71
CA LYS A 197 -12.98 -25.03 -9.85
C LYS A 197 -12.71 -24.53 -8.42
N GLU A 198 -13.76 -24.03 -7.78
CA GLU A 198 -13.67 -23.62 -6.37
C GLU A 198 -13.23 -24.79 -5.47
N ASN A 199 -12.28 -24.50 -4.59
CA ASN A 199 -11.80 -25.40 -3.56
C ASN A 199 -12.00 -24.74 -2.18
N LYS A 200 -12.59 -25.47 -1.24
CA LYS A 200 -12.81 -24.94 0.12
C LYS A 200 -11.52 -24.54 0.84
N SER A 201 -10.40 -25.16 0.45
CA SER A 201 -9.07 -24.84 1.00
C SER A 201 -8.38 -23.64 0.33
N ASP A 202 -9.00 -22.98 -0.66
CA ASP A 202 -8.49 -21.73 -1.22
C ASP A 202 -8.31 -20.66 -0.11
N VAL A 203 -9.25 -20.63 0.84
CA VAL A 203 -9.17 -19.76 2.03
C VAL A 203 -7.92 -20.06 2.88
N GLU A 204 -7.57 -21.34 3.04
CA GLU A 204 -6.39 -21.74 3.81
C GLU A 204 -5.09 -21.27 3.16
N LEU A 205 -4.99 -21.33 1.82
CA LEU A 205 -3.86 -20.79 1.08
C LEU A 205 -3.71 -19.28 1.34
N HIS A 206 -4.81 -18.52 1.20
CA HIS A 206 -4.80 -17.07 1.40
C HIS A 206 -4.42 -16.70 2.85
N GLN A 207 -5.02 -17.37 3.85
CA GLN A 207 -4.67 -17.20 5.25
C GLN A 207 -3.19 -17.49 5.52
N THR A 208 -2.68 -18.59 4.96
CA THR A 208 -1.27 -18.98 5.13
C THR A 208 -0.30 -17.95 4.55
N LEU A 209 -0.61 -17.37 3.38
CA LEU A 209 0.18 -16.29 2.78
C LEU A 209 0.23 -15.05 3.68
N HIS A 210 -0.92 -14.64 4.19
CA HIS A 210 -0.97 -13.51 5.13
C HIS A 210 -0.23 -13.80 6.44
N GLU A 211 -0.31 -15.03 6.96
CA GLU A 211 0.45 -15.43 8.17
C GLU A 211 1.97 -15.48 7.93
N MET A 212 2.40 -15.85 6.73
CA MET A 212 3.83 -15.80 6.37
C MET A 212 4.35 -14.35 6.31
N ARG A 213 3.51 -13.40 5.92
CA ARG A 213 3.84 -11.97 5.84
C ARG A 213 3.89 -11.26 7.20
N LEU A 214 3.34 -11.86 8.28
CA LEU A 214 3.42 -11.29 9.63
C LEU A 214 4.87 -11.08 10.09
N THR A 215 5.74 -12.06 9.86
CA THR A 215 7.15 -11.99 10.24
C THR A 215 7.99 -11.48 9.07
N LYS A 216 8.47 -10.27 9.17
CA LYS A 216 9.30 -9.63 8.16
C LYS A 216 10.72 -10.18 8.18
N ASP A 217 11.24 -10.55 7.02
CA ASP A 217 12.66 -10.86 6.85
C ASP A 217 13.51 -9.57 6.74
N SER A 218 14.83 -9.72 6.63
CA SER A 218 15.73 -8.57 6.60
C SER A 218 15.54 -7.67 5.37
N PHE A 219 15.18 -8.24 4.22
CA PHE A 219 14.87 -7.45 3.02
C PHE A 219 13.60 -6.61 3.24
N GLU A 220 12.53 -7.20 3.79
CA GLU A 220 11.29 -6.49 4.06
C GLU A 220 11.49 -5.33 5.05
N ILE A 221 12.26 -5.56 6.12
CA ILE A 221 12.59 -4.51 7.11
C ILE A 221 13.39 -3.38 6.45
N GLU A 222 14.33 -3.69 5.55
CA GLU A 222 15.07 -2.68 4.80
C GLU A 222 14.14 -1.88 3.89
N GLN A 223 13.20 -2.52 3.17
CA GLN A 223 12.26 -1.82 2.30
C GLN A 223 11.28 -0.93 3.08
N LEU A 224 10.81 -1.39 4.24
CA LEU A 224 10.02 -0.56 5.15
C LEU A 224 10.81 0.67 5.61
N GLN A 225 12.08 0.50 5.97
CA GLN A 225 12.93 1.64 6.36
C GLN A 225 13.10 2.63 5.19
N VAL A 226 13.27 2.14 3.95
CA VAL A 226 13.34 3.00 2.75
C VAL A 226 12.04 3.81 2.58
N ALA A 227 10.88 3.16 2.70
CA ALA A 227 9.58 3.83 2.62
C ALA A 227 9.41 4.90 3.71
N ILE A 228 9.82 4.58 4.94
CA ILE A 228 9.79 5.50 6.08
C ILE A 228 10.75 6.69 5.87
N ASP A 229 11.96 6.46 5.40
CA ASP A 229 12.94 7.52 5.16
C ASP A 229 12.44 8.52 4.09
N PHE A 230 11.74 8.04 3.06
CA PHE A 230 11.08 8.91 2.07
C PHE A 230 9.87 9.63 2.67
N THR A 231 9.13 8.98 3.55
CA THR A 231 8.02 9.59 4.30
C THR A 231 8.51 10.73 5.17
N VAL A 232 9.61 10.55 5.90
CA VAL A 232 10.26 11.62 6.70
C VAL A 232 10.57 12.85 5.85
N LYS A 233 11.16 12.65 4.65
CA LYS A 233 11.41 13.74 3.70
C LYS A 233 10.12 14.42 3.23
N GLY A 234 9.06 13.64 2.99
CA GLY A 234 7.74 14.15 2.62
C GLY A 234 7.15 15.05 3.69
N PHE A 235 7.27 14.68 4.97
CA PHE A 235 6.85 15.52 6.09
C PHE A 235 7.68 16.82 6.19
N GLU A 236 8.99 16.76 5.97
CA GLU A 236 9.81 17.97 5.90
C GLU A 236 9.38 18.91 4.76
N ASP A 237 9.05 18.36 3.58
CA ASP A 237 8.56 19.15 2.45
C ASP A 237 7.21 19.82 2.77
N VAL A 238 6.31 19.10 3.43
CA VAL A 238 5.04 19.68 3.89
C VAL A 238 5.26 20.79 4.90
N VAL A 239 6.09 20.59 5.92
CA VAL A 239 6.42 21.64 6.91
C VAL A 239 7.00 22.89 6.22
N ARG A 240 7.91 22.68 5.27
CA ARG A 240 8.52 23.77 4.49
C ARG A 240 7.47 24.60 3.74
N ALA A 241 6.42 23.93 3.23
CA ALA A 241 5.38 24.54 2.43
C ALA A 241 4.18 25.07 3.24
N LEU A 242 4.08 24.80 4.55
CA LEU A 242 2.97 25.27 5.38
C LEU A 242 2.68 26.77 5.27
N PRO A 243 3.68 27.68 5.25
CA PRO A 243 3.44 29.10 5.07
C PRO A 243 2.75 29.45 3.74
N GLU A 244 3.01 28.67 2.68
CA GLU A 244 2.39 28.86 1.35
C GLU A 244 1.01 28.18 1.26
N ALA A 245 0.77 27.12 2.04
CA ALA A 245 -0.50 26.43 2.12
C ALA A 245 -1.57 27.26 2.84
N GLU A 246 -1.16 28.21 3.69
CA GLU A 246 -2.07 29.11 4.38
C GLU A 246 -2.93 29.88 3.37
N GLY A 247 -4.24 29.80 3.54
CA GLY A 247 -5.21 30.40 2.64
C GLY A 247 -5.46 29.67 1.30
N ARG A 248 -4.62 28.66 0.94
CA ARG A 248 -4.81 27.84 -0.27
C ARG A 248 -5.57 26.55 0.01
N GLY A 249 -5.25 25.87 1.12
CA GLY A 249 -5.99 24.69 1.58
C GLY A 249 -5.19 23.41 1.64
N GLU A 250 -5.83 22.37 2.17
CA GLU A 250 -5.27 21.05 2.47
C GLU A 250 -4.72 20.31 1.25
N ARG A 251 -5.33 20.51 0.05
CA ARG A 251 -4.86 19.89 -1.20
C ARG A 251 -3.45 20.31 -1.61
N VAL A 252 -2.96 21.45 -1.14
CA VAL A 252 -1.57 21.84 -1.38
C VAL A 252 -0.65 20.92 -0.59
N ILE A 253 -1.03 20.60 0.65
CA ILE A 253 -0.27 19.71 1.54
C ILE A 253 -0.24 18.30 0.96
N GLU A 254 -1.42 17.75 0.60
CA GLU A 254 -1.55 16.47 -0.09
C GLU A 254 -0.67 16.41 -1.35
N GLY A 255 -0.79 17.43 -2.23
CA GLY A 255 -0.02 17.47 -3.48
C GLY A 255 1.49 17.49 -3.28
N ILE A 256 2.00 18.16 -2.24
CA ILE A 256 3.42 18.21 -1.91
C ILE A 256 3.90 16.85 -1.41
N PHE A 257 3.16 16.21 -0.51
CA PHE A 257 3.51 14.87 -0.05
C PHE A 257 3.49 13.85 -1.19
N ASN A 258 2.42 13.87 -2.01
CA ASN A 258 2.28 12.98 -3.17
C ASN A 258 3.40 13.17 -4.20
N LEU A 259 3.89 14.41 -4.37
CA LEU A 259 5.02 14.67 -5.24
C LEU A 259 6.28 13.95 -4.73
N ARG A 260 6.58 14.02 -3.42
CA ARG A 260 7.69 13.26 -2.81
C ARG A 260 7.49 11.77 -2.97
N ALA A 261 6.32 11.26 -2.62
CA ALA A 261 6.02 9.83 -2.73
C ALA A 261 6.21 9.31 -4.16
N ARG A 262 5.78 10.09 -5.16
CA ARG A 262 5.91 9.69 -6.57
C ARG A 262 7.32 9.84 -7.13
N THR A 263 8.12 10.75 -6.60
CA THR A 263 9.49 10.99 -7.08
C THR A 263 10.46 9.94 -6.53
N GLU A 264 10.35 9.61 -5.26
CA GLU A 264 11.28 8.71 -4.56
C GLU A 264 10.78 7.26 -4.50
N GLY A 265 9.46 7.07 -4.46
CA GLY A 265 8.82 5.76 -4.37
C GLY A 265 7.97 5.39 -5.58
N ASN A 266 7.13 4.38 -5.39
CA ASN A 266 6.12 4.00 -6.37
C ASN A 266 4.94 4.98 -6.35
N ASP A 267 4.39 5.24 -5.17
CA ASP A 267 3.25 6.16 -4.95
C ASP A 267 3.06 6.40 -3.44
N VAL A 268 1.94 6.99 -3.05
CA VAL A 268 1.47 6.93 -1.65
C VAL A 268 0.97 5.51 -1.34
N GLY A 269 1.19 5.05 -0.12
CA GLY A 269 0.73 3.74 0.33
C GLY A 269 -0.79 3.68 0.56
N TYR A 270 -1.39 4.84 0.84
CA TYR A 270 -2.82 5.06 1.04
C TYR A 270 -3.16 6.54 0.79
N ASP A 271 -4.46 6.85 0.70
CA ASP A 271 -4.90 8.23 0.49
C ASP A 271 -4.44 9.14 1.64
N THR A 272 -3.59 10.11 1.35
CA THR A 272 -3.04 11.05 2.32
C THR A 272 -4.16 11.78 3.08
N ILE A 273 -4.09 11.82 4.40
CA ILE A 273 -4.95 12.61 5.28
C ILE A 273 -4.21 13.89 5.65
N ALA A 274 -4.65 15.03 5.11
CA ALA A 274 -4.10 16.35 5.40
C ALA A 274 -5.18 17.21 6.09
N ALA A 275 -5.46 16.90 7.35
CA ALA A 275 -6.61 17.45 8.07
C ALA A 275 -6.23 18.67 8.91
N SER A 276 -6.70 19.86 8.49
CA SER A 276 -6.47 21.12 9.20
C SER A 276 -7.61 21.49 10.13
N GLY A 277 -7.30 22.01 11.31
CA GLY A 277 -8.29 22.47 12.29
C GLY A 277 -9.28 21.38 12.68
N SER A 278 -10.57 21.66 12.60
CA SER A 278 -11.62 20.70 12.98
C SER A 278 -11.73 19.46 12.07
N ASN A 279 -11.17 19.49 10.87
CA ASN A 279 -11.11 18.32 10.01
C ASN A 279 -10.27 17.19 10.62
N ALA A 280 -9.28 17.54 11.45
CA ALA A 280 -8.46 16.58 12.22
C ALA A 280 -9.27 15.71 13.20
N THR A 281 -10.54 16.03 13.44
CA THR A 281 -11.44 15.20 14.25
C THR A 281 -12.19 14.14 13.44
N ILE A 282 -11.93 14.05 12.13
CA ILE A 282 -12.48 13.06 11.21
C ILE A 282 -11.36 12.09 10.84
N LEU A 283 -11.50 10.84 11.24
CA LEU A 283 -10.41 9.84 11.22
C LEU A 283 -9.79 9.66 9.82
N HIS A 284 -10.61 9.54 8.78
CA HIS A 284 -10.16 9.38 7.39
C HIS A 284 -10.61 10.58 6.54
N TRP A 285 -10.03 11.75 6.82
CA TRP A 285 -10.28 12.97 6.06
C TRP A 285 -9.43 13.02 4.79
N THR A 286 -9.76 12.18 3.81
CA THR A 286 -9.05 12.09 2.52
C THR A 286 -9.57 13.07 1.47
N ARG A 287 -10.64 13.82 1.76
CA ARG A 287 -11.16 14.85 0.83
C ARG A 287 -10.19 16.01 0.67
N ASN A 288 -9.46 16.35 1.72
CA ASN A 288 -8.45 17.40 1.77
C ASN A 288 -8.91 18.72 1.13
N ASN A 289 -10.18 19.09 1.36
CA ASN A 289 -10.81 20.28 0.75
C ASN A 289 -11.06 21.42 1.75
N GLY A 290 -10.49 21.33 2.94
CA GLY A 290 -10.53 22.37 3.96
C GLY A 290 -9.50 23.47 3.75
N LYS A 291 -9.65 24.52 4.54
CA LYS A 291 -8.70 25.65 4.60
C LYS A 291 -7.60 25.35 5.60
N VAL A 292 -6.42 25.88 5.34
CA VAL A 292 -5.29 25.87 6.28
C VAL A 292 -5.17 27.26 6.91
N ASN A 293 -5.33 27.36 8.23
CA ASN A 293 -5.36 28.64 8.94
C ASN A 293 -4.31 28.68 10.06
N LYS A 294 -3.65 29.81 10.23
CA LYS A 294 -2.78 30.08 11.39
C LYS A 294 -3.52 29.87 12.70
N GLY A 295 -2.83 29.30 13.69
CA GLY A 295 -3.39 29.04 15.02
C GLY A 295 -4.14 27.72 15.12
N GLU A 296 -4.42 27.06 14.00
CA GLU A 296 -4.94 25.69 13.96
C GLU A 296 -3.78 24.67 13.91
N MET A 297 -4.11 23.39 14.05
CA MET A 297 -3.17 22.29 13.84
C MET A 297 -3.46 21.60 12.51
N LEU A 298 -2.41 21.04 11.91
CA LEU A 298 -2.48 20.07 10.83
C LEU A 298 -2.22 18.68 11.41
N LEU A 299 -3.15 17.77 11.24
CA LEU A 299 -2.93 16.34 11.36
C LEU A 299 -2.60 15.83 9.96
N LEU A 300 -1.35 15.45 9.76
CA LEU A 300 -0.88 14.79 8.54
C LEU A 300 -0.63 13.32 8.83
N ASP A 301 -1.36 12.48 8.11
CA ASP A 301 -1.22 11.03 8.15
C ASP A 301 -0.97 10.55 6.73
N ALA A 302 0.23 10.05 6.50
CA ALA A 302 0.74 9.78 5.17
C ALA A 302 1.92 8.82 5.19
N GLY A 303 1.98 7.96 4.19
CA GLY A 303 3.06 7.00 3.99
C GLY A 303 3.44 6.86 2.52
N VAL A 304 4.75 6.76 2.26
CA VAL A 304 5.27 6.44 0.93
C VAL A 304 5.25 4.93 0.74
N GLU A 305 4.74 4.46 -0.40
CA GLU A 305 4.99 3.10 -0.89
C GLU A 305 6.30 3.13 -1.69
N CYS A 306 7.33 2.43 -1.25
CA CYS A 306 8.60 2.35 -1.99
C CYS A 306 8.47 1.53 -3.29
N SER A 307 9.51 1.52 -4.13
CA SER A 307 9.49 0.79 -5.41
C SER A 307 9.27 -0.72 -5.25
N ASN A 308 9.58 -1.29 -4.10
CA ASN A 308 9.29 -2.68 -3.75
C ASN A 308 7.96 -2.86 -3.00
N LEU A 309 7.04 -1.89 -3.11
CA LEU A 309 5.66 -1.90 -2.63
C LEU A 309 5.49 -2.01 -1.10
N TYR A 310 6.57 -1.89 -0.31
CA TYR A 310 6.45 -1.77 1.13
C TYR A 310 6.07 -0.33 1.46
N THR A 311 5.10 -0.17 2.36
CA THR A 311 4.56 1.14 2.72
C THR A 311 4.93 1.53 4.14
N ALA A 312 5.16 2.83 4.36
CA ALA A 312 5.22 3.44 5.68
C ALA A 312 3.82 3.88 6.11
N ASP A 313 3.64 4.07 7.42
CA ASP A 313 2.43 4.63 8.00
C ASP A 313 2.77 5.55 9.17
N VAL A 314 2.73 6.87 8.95
CA VAL A 314 3.17 7.84 9.94
C VAL A 314 2.16 8.97 10.08
N THR A 315 1.74 9.25 11.30
CA THR A 315 0.96 10.45 11.61
C THR A 315 1.76 11.41 12.48
N ARG A 316 1.73 12.70 12.13
CA ARG A 316 2.14 13.81 12.99
C ARG A 316 1.07 14.88 13.02
N THR A 317 0.78 15.36 14.22
CA THR A 317 -0.04 16.57 14.41
C THR A 317 0.83 17.75 14.75
N MET A 318 0.76 18.82 13.96
CA MET A 318 1.69 19.95 14.01
C MET A 318 0.93 21.27 14.08
N PRO A 319 1.41 22.29 14.84
CA PRO A 319 0.82 23.61 14.82
C PRO A 319 1.18 24.35 13.51
N ILE A 320 0.19 24.80 12.73
CA ILE A 320 0.40 25.43 11.41
C ILE A 320 1.33 26.64 11.48
N ASN A 321 1.29 27.38 12.59
CA ASN A 321 2.17 28.53 12.82
C ASN A 321 3.46 28.21 13.61
N GLY A 322 3.77 26.93 13.81
CA GLY A 322 4.99 26.46 14.48
C GLY A 322 4.95 26.57 16.01
N LYS A 323 3.78 26.85 16.62
CA LYS A 323 3.62 26.96 18.07
C LYS A 323 2.26 26.46 18.53
N PHE A 324 2.24 25.48 19.40
CA PHE A 324 1.01 25.00 20.02
C PHE A 324 0.38 26.06 20.95
N SER A 325 -0.93 26.23 20.88
CA SER A 325 -1.67 26.97 21.91
C SER A 325 -1.71 26.15 23.22
N PRO A 326 -1.98 26.78 24.38
CA PRO A 326 -2.07 26.06 25.66
C PRO A 326 -3.12 24.91 25.64
N ALA A 327 -4.24 25.09 24.94
CA ALA A 327 -5.27 24.05 24.80
C ALA A 327 -4.79 22.89 23.91
N GLN A 328 -4.21 23.19 22.77
CA GLN A 328 -3.63 22.20 21.85
C GLN A 328 -2.52 21.39 22.54
N ARG A 329 -1.63 22.07 23.26
CA ARG A 329 -0.51 21.44 23.97
C ARG A 329 -0.99 20.44 25.03
N ARG A 330 -2.01 20.77 25.83
CA ARG A 330 -2.56 19.85 26.84
C ARG A 330 -3.07 18.56 26.21
N ILE A 331 -3.78 18.65 25.10
CA ILE A 331 -4.30 17.45 24.41
C ILE A 331 -3.15 16.67 23.75
N TYR A 332 -2.24 17.37 23.08
CA TYR A 332 -1.08 16.77 22.42
C TYR A 332 -0.22 15.96 23.41
N ASP A 333 0.08 16.52 24.57
CA ASP A 333 0.91 15.87 25.60
C ASP A 333 0.23 14.60 26.14
N VAL A 334 -1.11 14.53 26.24
CA VAL A 334 -1.85 13.31 26.61
C VAL A 334 -1.68 12.24 25.53
N VAL A 335 -1.83 12.59 24.26
CA VAL A 335 -1.68 11.64 23.14
C VAL A 335 -0.24 11.16 23.03
N TYR A 336 0.74 12.05 23.18
CA TYR A 336 2.16 11.69 23.22
C TYR A 336 2.48 10.69 24.35
N ALA A 337 1.99 10.95 25.57
CA ALA A 337 2.17 10.04 26.68
C ALA A 337 1.49 8.67 26.45
N ALA A 338 0.35 8.66 25.77
CA ALA A 338 -0.34 7.43 25.39
C ALA A 338 0.46 6.62 24.35
N GLN A 339 1.07 7.30 23.38
CA GLN A 339 1.92 6.66 22.38
C GLN A 339 3.17 6.06 23.03
N GLU A 340 3.84 6.79 23.94
CA GLU A 340 5.00 6.29 24.68
C GLU A 340 4.63 5.03 25.48
N ALA A 341 3.49 5.03 26.15
CA ALA A 341 3.01 3.85 26.88
C ALA A 341 2.70 2.68 25.95
N GLY A 342 2.12 2.94 24.78
CA GLY A 342 1.86 1.94 23.74
C GLY A 342 3.16 1.33 23.22
N ILE A 343 4.14 2.15 22.80
CA ILE A 343 5.45 1.70 22.32
C ILE A 343 6.18 0.88 23.39
N ALA A 344 6.18 1.31 24.64
CA ALA A 344 6.82 0.60 25.73
C ALA A 344 6.21 -0.80 26.00
N ALA A 345 4.95 -1.03 25.59
CA ALA A 345 4.29 -2.33 25.68
C ALA A 345 4.63 -3.27 24.52
N VAL A 346 5.22 -2.77 23.42
CA VAL A 346 5.63 -3.58 22.26
C VAL A 346 6.91 -4.34 22.60
N LYS A 347 6.80 -5.66 22.75
CA LYS A 347 7.94 -6.56 22.97
C LYS A 347 7.56 -7.99 22.62
N PRO A 348 8.54 -8.86 22.31
CA PRO A 348 8.24 -10.25 22.01
C PRO A 348 7.54 -10.94 23.18
N GLY A 349 6.53 -11.73 22.87
CA GLY A 349 5.69 -12.43 23.87
C GLY A 349 4.61 -11.59 24.54
N ALA A 350 4.56 -10.26 24.33
CA ALA A 350 3.43 -9.46 24.78
C ALA A 350 2.19 -9.76 23.90
N GLU A 351 1.00 -9.71 24.52
CA GLU A 351 -0.25 -9.83 23.76
C GLU A 351 -0.34 -8.73 22.67
N TYR A 352 -0.86 -9.04 21.50
CA TYR A 352 -1.04 -8.08 20.41
C TYR A 352 -1.80 -6.81 20.83
N ARG A 353 -2.75 -6.94 21.78
CA ARG A 353 -3.51 -5.82 22.33
C ARG A 353 -2.79 -5.02 23.41
N ALA A 354 -1.64 -5.46 23.89
CA ALA A 354 -0.95 -4.77 24.99
C ALA A 354 -0.63 -3.29 24.71
N PRO A 355 -0.16 -2.89 23.50
CA PRO A 355 0.02 -1.48 23.13
C PRO A 355 -1.28 -0.69 23.21
N HIS A 356 -2.38 -1.23 22.69
CA HIS A 356 -3.70 -0.60 22.76
C HIS A 356 -4.16 -0.40 24.20
N ASP A 357 -4.11 -1.44 25.02
CA ASP A 357 -4.57 -1.38 26.40
C ASP A 357 -3.70 -0.43 27.25
N ALA A 358 -2.41 -0.31 26.96
CA ALA A 358 -1.51 0.65 27.60
C ALA A 358 -1.86 2.09 27.23
N ALA A 359 -2.05 2.37 25.94
CA ALA A 359 -2.42 3.69 25.44
C ALA A 359 -3.80 4.13 25.96
N MET A 360 -4.80 3.24 25.94
CA MET A 360 -6.15 3.55 26.40
C MET A 360 -6.21 3.93 27.89
N ARG A 361 -5.37 3.32 28.74
CA ARG A 361 -5.25 3.72 30.15
C ARG A 361 -4.80 5.17 30.29
N VAL A 362 -3.79 5.57 29.52
CA VAL A 362 -3.27 6.95 29.54
C VAL A 362 -4.30 7.93 28.98
N LEU A 363 -4.96 7.58 27.87
CA LEU A 363 -6.00 8.43 27.27
C LEU A 363 -7.20 8.60 28.22
N ALA A 364 -7.67 7.54 28.86
CA ALA A 364 -8.79 7.62 29.82
C ALA A 364 -8.45 8.51 31.02
N GLN A 365 -7.21 8.38 31.57
CA GLN A 365 -6.75 9.25 32.64
C GLN A 365 -6.66 10.71 32.18
N GLY A 366 -6.06 10.96 31.00
CA GLY A 366 -5.96 12.30 30.44
C GLY A 366 -7.31 12.95 30.16
N LEU A 367 -8.30 12.19 29.66
CA LEU A 367 -9.68 12.67 29.48
C LEU A 367 -10.34 13.04 30.81
N TYR A 368 -10.05 12.29 31.86
CA TYR A 368 -10.52 12.59 33.23
C TYR A 368 -9.87 13.88 33.76
N ASP A 369 -8.55 14.00 33.64
CA ASP A 369 -7.80 15.17 34.11
C ASP A 369 -8.20 16.46 33.37
N LEU A 370 -8.54 16.34 32.06
CA LEU A 370 -9.09 17.43 31.24
C LEU A 370 -10.56 17.76 31.59
N GLY A 371 -11.19 17.01 32.50
CA GLY A 371 -12.59 17.20 32.91
C GLY A 371 -13.61 16.79 31.84
N ILE A 372 -13.21 16.04 30.81
CA ILE A 372 -14.03 15.56 29.69
C ILE A 372 -14.74 14.26 30.12
N LEU A 373 -13.98 13.27 30.58
CA LEU A 373 -14.52 12.03 31.08
C LEU A 373 -15.10 12.26 32.50
N LYS A 374 -16.36 11.91 32.69
CA LYS A 374 -17.03 11.97 34.00
C LYS A 374 -17.00 10.61 34.69
N GLY A 375 -16.40 10.54 35.84
CA GLY A 375 -16.19 9.30 36.63
C GLY A 375 -14.80 8.72 36.42
N GLU A 376 -14.48 7.73 37.24
CA GLU A 376 -13.15 7.15 37.34
C GLU A 376 -12.72 6.49 36.02
N PRO A 377 -11.44 6.65 35.59
CA PRO A 377 -10.92 6.08 34.36
C PRO A 377 -11.08 4.56 34.27
N GLU A 378 -10.86 3.84 35.34
CA GLU A 378 -11.02 2.38 35.43
C GLU A 378 -12.45 1.94 35.13
N HIS A 379 -13.45 2.73 35.52
CA HIS A 379 -14.83 2.46 35.18
C HIS A 379 -15.09 2.62 33.70
N ALA A 380 -14.54 3.68 33.10
CA ALA A 380 -14.68 3.95 31.68
C ALA A 380 -13.98 2.91 30.78
N LEU A 381 -12.93 2.25 31.27
CA LEU A 381 -12.16 1.22 30.57
C LEU A 381 -12.80 -0.17 30.58
N GLN A 382 -13.86 -0.39 31.38
CA GLN A 382 -14.54 -1.69 31.44
C GLN A 382 -15.05 -2.09 30.05
N LYS A 383 -14.82 -3.36 29.66
CA LYS A 383 -15.12 -3.87 28.30
C LYS A 383 -16.55 -3.64 27.83
N HIS A 384 -17.51 -3.63 28.71
CA HIS A 384 -18.93 -3.41 28.42
C HIS A 384 -19.37 -1.94 28.45
N LEU A 385 -18.49 -1.01 28.85
CA LEU A 385 -18.76 0.42 28.92
C LEU A 385 -17.99 1.21 27.86
N GLN A 386 -16.67 1.11 27.86
CA GLN A 386 -15.74 1.80 26.93
C GLN A 386 -16.08 3.28 26.71
N LEU A 387 -16.40 4.02 27.78
CA LEU A 387 -16.90 5.40 27.70
C LEU A 387 -15.86 6.36 27.14
N HIS A 388 -14.57 6.08 27.32
CA HIS A 388 -13.44 6.83 26.73
C HIS A 388 -13.44 6.75 25.21
N ALA A 389 -13.93 5.65 24.62
CA ALA A 389 -13.90 5.41 23.17
C ALA A 389 -14.75 6.41 22.38
N ARG A 390 -15.60 7.22 23.02
CA ARG A 390 -16.29 8.33 22.35
C ARG A 390 -15.31 9.29 21.65
N TRP A 391 -14.11 9.46 22.20
CA TRP A 391 -13.10 10.40 21.69
C TRP A 391 -11.85 9.71 21.15
N THR A 392 -11.81 8.36 21.17
CA THR A 392 -10.69 7.54 20.66
C THR A 392 -11.22 6.16 20.23
N LEU A 393 -11.94 6.12 19.09
CA LEU A 393 -12.73 4.94 18.71
C LEU A 393 -11.91 3.83 18.04
N HIS A 394 -10.78 4.15 17.39
CA HIS A 394 -10.02 3.17 16.59
C HIS A 394 -9.04 2.33 17.42
N SER A 395 -8.55 1.24 16.83
CA SER A 395 -7.43 0.47 17.38
C SER A 395 -6.15 1.31 17.36
N VAL A 396 -5.26 1.06 18.32
CA VAL A 396 -3.95 1.75 18.38
C VAL A 396 -2.91 1.08 17.47
N SER A 397 -3.18 -0.12 16.98
CA SER A 397 -2.19 -0.87 16.22
C SER A 397 -2.82 -1.72 15.14
N HIS A 398 -2.14 -1.82 14.00
CA HIS A 398 -2.34 -2.83 12.96
C HIS A 398 -0.99 -3.30 12.44
N HIS A 399 -0.97 -4.42 11.71
CA HIS A 399 0.22 -4.88 11.01
C HIS A 399 0.49 -4.00 9.79
N LEU A 400 1.77 -3.81 9.48
CA LEU A 400 2.27 -3.02 8.38
C LEU A 400 3.23 -3.84 7.52
N GLY A 401 3.23 -3.64 6.21
CA GLY A 401 4.13 -4.35 5.29
C GLY A 401 3.95 -3.92 3.84
N LEU A 402 3.62 -4.87 2.96
CA LEU A 402 3.22 -4.59 1.58
C LEU A 402 1.92 -3.79 1.51
N ASP A 403 1.03 -3.99 2.45
CA ASP A 403 -0.21 -3.23 2.58
C ASP A 403 -0.16 -2.41 3.87
N VAL A 404 -0.81 -1.24 3.87
CA VAL A 404 -0.90 -0.39 5.07
C VAL A 404 -1.59 -1.13 6.21
N HIS A 405 -2.72 -1.79 5.96
CA HIS A 405 -3.36 -2.74 6.87
C HIS A 405 -2.99 -4.16 6.44
N ASP A 406 -1.72 -4.53 6.70
CA ASP A 406 -1.17 -5.79 6.22
C ASP A 406 -1.75 -7.02 6.93
N CYS A 407 -1.66 -8.17 6.29
CA CYS A 407 -2.03 -9.48 6.84
C CYS A 407 -3.51 -9.61 7.27
N ALA A 408 -4.42 -8.82 6.66
CA ALA A 408 -5.83 -8.75 7.06
C ALA A 408 -6.60 -10.09 6.97
N GLN A 409 -6.10 -11.07 6.20
CA GLN A 409 -6.69 -12.39 6.06
C GLN A 409 -6.03 -13.45 6.97
N ALA A 410 -5.02 -13.09 7.77
CA ALA A 410 -4.46 -13.98 8.77
C ALA A 410 -5.57 -14.42 9.76
N ARG A 411 -5.41 -15.60 10.34
CA ARG A 411 -6.41 -16.11 11.30
C ARG A 411 -6.53 -15.20 12.52
N ASN A 412 -7.71 -15.14 13.12
CA ASN A 412 -8.02 -14.27 14.26
C ASN A 412 -7.06 -14.44 15.44
N GLU A 413 -6.52 -15.65 15.64
CA GLU A 413 -5.56 -15.95 16.69
C GLU A 413 -4.30 -15.09 16.60
N GLN A 414 -3.95 -14.62 15.42
CA GLN A 414 -2.79 -13.75 15.21
C GLN A 414 -3.02 -12.32 15.73
N PHE A 415 -4.28 -11.90 15.86
CA PHE A 415 -4.68 -10.58 16.36
C PHE A 415 -5.04 -10.59 17.86
N ILE A 416 -4.95 -11.74 18.52
CA ILE A 416 -5.18 -11.90 19.97
C ILE A 416 -4.04 -12.63 20.68
N GLY A 417 -3.10 -13.19 19.91
CA GLY A 417 -1.93 -13.92 20.38
C GLY A 417 -0.73 -13.03 20.69
N PRO A 418 0.43 -13.64 20.95
CA PRO A 418 1.64 -12.90 21.28
C PRO A 418 2.29 -12.24 20.05
N LEU A 419 2.96 -11.12 20.28
CA LEU A 419 3.86 -10.50 19.31
C LEU A 419 5.14 -11.33 19.17
N PHE A 420 5.59 -11.51 17.96
CA PHE A 420 6.83 -12.21 17.65
C PHE A 420 7.90 -11.28 17.07
N GLU A 421 9.17 -11.63 17.24
CA GLU A 421 10.27 -10.96 16.56
C GLU A 421 10.03 -10.92 15.05
N GLY A 422 10.32 -9.77 14.42
CA GLY A 422 10.09 -9.54 13.00
C GLY A 422 8.68 -9.00 12.67
N TYR A 423 7.75 -8.91 13.62
CA TYR A 423 6.49 -8.21 13.39
C TYR A 423 6.74 -6.71 13.30
N VAL A 424 6.07 -6.04 12.36
CA VAL A 424 5.99 -4.58 12.29
C VAL A 424 4.54 -4.18 12.47
N ILE A 425 4.30 -3.32 13.45
CA ILE A 425 2.96 -2.81 13.79
C ILE A 425 3.01 -1.31 13.97
N THR A 426 1.90 -0.62 13.71
CA THR A 426 1.74 0.79 14.08
C THR A 426 1.48 0.96 15.57
N VAL A 427 1.80 2.14 16.12
CA VAL A 427 1.33 2.61 17.43
C VAL A 427 0.82 4.04 17.26
N GLU A 428 -0.51 4.20 17.20
CA GLU A 428 -1.20 5.39 16.69
C GLU A 428 -2.34 5.92 17.57
N PRO A 429 -2.17 6.12 18.88
CA PRO A 429 -3.24 6.67 19.69
C PRO A 429 -3.66 8.07 19.24
N GLY A 430 -4.95 8.40 19.40
CA GLY A 430 -5.47 9.72 19.07
C GLY A 430 -6.62 10.15 19.96
N LEU A 431 -6.86 11.46 20.04
CA LEU A 431 -8.03 12.10 20.64
C LEU A 431 -8.68 13.05 19.63
N TYR A 432 -10.01 12.96 19.52
CA TYR A 432 -10.79 13.66 18.49
C TYR A 432 -12.01 14.34 19.09
N PHE A 433 -11.94 15.64 19.31
CA PHE A 433 -12.99 16.43 19.95
C PHE A 433 -13.82 17.18 18.90
N GLN A 434 -14.91 16.55 18.49
CA GLN A 434 -15.80 17.14 17.48
C GLN A 434 -16.26 18.55 17.89
N LYS A 435 -16.32 19.46 16.92
CA LYS A 435 -16.66 20.88 17.14
C LYS A 435 -18.02 21.09 17.81
N ASN A 436 -18.95 20.19 17.59
CA ASN A 436 -20.32 20.22 18.13
C ASN A 436 -20.54 19.26 19.32
N ASP A 437 -19.48 18.66 19.89
CA ASP A 437 -19.61 17.81 21.07
C ASP A 437 -19.70 18.66 22.35
N LEU A 438 -20.92 18.75 22.88
CA LEU A 438 -21.21 19.54 24.09
C LEU A 438 -20.71 18.93 25.41
N LEU A 439 -20.24 17.66 25.39
CA LEU A 439 -19.56 17.05 26.55
C LEU A 439 -18.13 17.54 26.68
N VAL A 440 -17.56 18.12 25.61
CA VAL A 440 -16.20 18.63 25.57
C VAL A 440 -16.21 20.12 25.94
N PRO A 441 -15.32 20.60 26.83
CA PRO A 441 -15.12 22.02 27.09
C PRO A 441 -14.88 22.79 25.79
N GLU A 442 -15.42 24.01 25.70
CA GLU A 442 -15.41 24.80 24.46
C GLU A 442 -13.98 25.00 23.92
N GLU A 443 -13.01 25.21 24.80
CA GLU A 443 -11.60 25.43 24.43
C GLU A 443 -10.95 24.23 23.72
N TYR A 444 -11.50 23.02 23.81
CA TYR A 444 -10.98 21.78 23.18
C TYR A 444 -11.77 21.35 21.96
N ARG A 445 -12.97 21.94 21.71
CA ARG A 445 -13.80 21.55 20.56
C ARG A 445 -13.12 21.85 19.25
N GLY A 446 -13.15 20.90 18.34
CA GLY A 446 -12.51 20.99 17.01
C GLY A 446 -11.02 20.65 17.04
N ILE A 447 -10.48 20.17 18.16
CA ILE A 447 -9.10 19.68 18.23
C ILE A 447 -9.07 18.17 18.00
N GLY A 448 -8.28 17.72 17.01
CA GLY A 448 -7.93 16.32 16.77
C GLY A 448 -6.42 16.15 16.80
N VAL A 449 -5.94 15.11 17.47
CA VAL A 449 -4.51 14.76 17.57
C VAL A 449 -4.37 13.25 17.38
N ARG A 450 -3.48 12.84 16.49
CA ARG A 450 -2.93 11.48 16.35
C ARG A 450 -1.43 11.60 16.24
N ILE A 451 -0.69 10.67 16.86
CA ILE A 451 0.75 10.53 16.75
C ILE A 451 1.01 9.04 16.51
N GLU A 452 1.69 8.73 15.43
CA GLU A 452 1.87 7.36 14.95
C GLU A 452 3.27 7.10 14.49
N ASP A 453 3.75 5.91 14.82
CA ASP A 453 5.04 5.37 14.38
C ASP A 453 4.94 3.89 14.02
N ASP A 454 5.84 3.48 13.12
CA ASP A 454 6.06 2.10 12.69
C ASP A 454 7.05 1.41 13.62
N ILE A 455 6.60 0.38 14.31
CA ILE A 455 7.34 -0.27 15.39
C ILE A 455 7.69 -1.71 15.02
N LEU A 456 8.99 -1.99 14.88
CA LEU A 456 9.51 -3.35 14.69
C LEU A 456 9.67 -4.03 16.06
N VAL A 457 9.11 -5.23 16.19
CA VAL A 457 9.37 -6.13 17.33
C VAL A 457 10.73 -6.78 17.15
N THR A 458 11.63 -6.57 18.10
CA THR A 458 12.99 -7.17 18.10
C THR A 458 13.06 -8.35 19.05
N SER A 459 14.20 -9.06 19.07
CA SER A 459 14.41 -10.20 20.00
C SER A 459 14.31 -9.83 21.48
N THR A 460 14.51 -8.56 21.85
CA THR A 460 14.59 -8.10 23.26
C THR A 460 13.61 -6.98 23.62
N GLY A 461 12.89 -6.44 22.63
CA GLY A 461 12.00 -5.28 22.84
C GLY A 461 11.41 -4.80 21.52
N SER A 462 11.54 -3.51 21.24
CA SER A 462 11.08 -2.91 19.98
C SER A 462 12.04 -1.85 19.45
N LYS A 463 11.95 -1.56 18.15
CA LYS A 463 12.65 -0.47 17.49
C LYS A 463 11.63 0.39 16.76
N ASN A 464 11.61 1.69 17.06
CA ASN A 464 10.85 2.67 16.30
C ASN A 464 11.59 2.95 14.99
N LEU A 465 11.00 2.55 13.84
CA LEU A 465 11.57 2.75 12.51
C LEU A 465 11.41 4.19 12.01
N SER A 466 10.37 4.89 12.47
CA SER A 466 10.03 6.27 12.09
C SER A 466 10.58 7.35 13.06
N SER A 467 11.54 6.98 13.88
CA SER A 467 12.19 7.88 14.87
C SER A 467 12.90 9.12 14.25
N GLY A 468 13.02 9.18 12.93
CA GLY A 468 13.52 10.36 12.20
C GLY A 468 12.60 11.58 12.30
N LEU A 469 11.31 11.41 12.67
CA LEU A 469 10.37 12.50 12.90
C LEU A 469 10.15 12.73 14.40
N PRO A 470 10.27 13.99 14.89
CA PRO A 470 10.04 14.28 16.30
C PRO A 470 8.59 14.02 16.70
N ARG A 471 8.40 13.67 17.98
CA ARG A 471 7.09 13.36 18.56
C ARG A 471 6.76 14.24 19.76
N GLN A 472 7.75 14.59 20.58
CA GLN A 472 7.54 15.48 21.69
C GLN A 472 7.19 16.88 21.19
N ALA A 473 6.24 17.56 21.83
CA ALA A 473 5.74 18.84 21.32
C ALA A 473 6.81 19.92 21.17
N ASP A 474 7.75 20.05 22.11
CA ASP A 474 8.85 21.02 22.00
C ASP A 474 9.83 20.67 20.88
N GLU A 475 10.06 19.38 20.65
CA GLU A 475 10.91 18.90 19.54
C GLU A 475 10.23 19.14 18.19
N VAL A 476 8.90 18.94 18.10
CA VAL A 476 8.13 19.25 16.89
C VAL A 476 8.21 20.73 16.56
N GLU A 477 7.99 21.61 17.54
CA GLU A 477 8.13 23.07 17.34
C GLU A 477 9.54 23.44 16.90
N ALA A 478 10.59 22.90 17.55
CA ALA A 478 11.98 23.17 17.20
C ALA A 478 12.34 22.66 15.79
N TRP A 479 11.89 21.46 15.43
CA TRP A 479 12.08 20.87 14.10
C TRP A 479 11.41 21.71 13.00
N MET A 480 10.17 22.16 13.21
CA MET A 480 9.49 23.04 12.27
C MET A 480 10.27 24.36 12.05
N GLN A 481 10.74 24.98 13.13
CA GLN A 481 11.56 26.19 13.03
C GLN A 481 12.87 25.94 12.27
N GLU A 482 13.52 24.81 12.51
CA GLU A 482 14.76 24.44 11.80
C GLU A 482 14.49 24.19 10.30
N VAL A 483 13.40 23.50 9.95
CA VAL A 483 13.01 23.29 8.54
C VAL A 483 12.78 24.64 7.86
N TRP A 484 12.07 25.57 8.49
CA TRP A 484 11.86 26.92 7.94
C TRP A 484 13.14 27.74 7.86
N ARG A 485 14.03 27.63 8.84
CA ARG A 485 15.33 28.34 8.84
C ARG A 485 16.24 27.89 7.69
N ARG A 486 16.18 26.63 7.30
CA ARG A 486 16.89 26.08 6.12
C ARG A 486 16.37 26.68 4.81
N GLY A 487 15.26 27.37 4.84
CA GLY A 487 14.70 28.16 3.75
C GLY A 487 13.66 27.41 2.90
N THR A 488 12.83 28.20 2.23
CA THR A 488 11.82 27.75 1.28
C THR A 488 12.42 27.36 -0.08
N THR A 489 13.75 27.23 -0.15
CA THR A 489 14.45 27.00 -1.41
C THR A 489 13.95 25.74 -2.09
N ASN A 490 13.41 26.00 -3.29
CA ASN A 490 13.31 25.09 -4.41
C ASN A 490 13.33 23.62 -3.99
N LEU A 491 12.21 22.97 -4.11
CA LEU A 491 12.16 21.51 -4.04
C LEU A 491 13.43 20.98 -4.74
N GLN A 492 14.50 20.79 -4.00
CA GLN A 492 15.71 20.15 -4.50
C GLN A 492 15.42 18.66 -4.48
N TRP A 493 15.08 18.17 -5.64
CA TRP A 493 14.88 16.76 -5.95
C TRP A 493 16.20 16.05 -6.09
#